data_ba42f9913abf35601edb222d22b52f44
#
_entry.id   ba42f9913abf35601edb222d22b52f44
#
_cell.length_a   1.000
_cell.length_b   1.000
_cell.length_c   1.000
_cell.angle_alpha   90.00
_cell.angle_beta   90.00
_cell.angle_gamma   90.00
#
_symmetry.space_group_name_H-M   'P 1'
#
loop_
_entity.id
_entity.type
_entity.pdbx_description
1 polymer ?
#
loop_
_entity_poly.entity_id
_entity_poly.type
_entity_poly.pdbx_seq_one_letter_code
_entity_poly.pdbx_strand_id
1 'polypeptide(L)'
;MTRNLNEPQEPAVETAATLPPTTTKPADEPAPSPAEALAAEGIPSRFACFVTGTDTEIGKTLVSAAILHKLVEAGQRACGMKPIAAGAELVDGELRNEDADMLAAAGNVHLPQNITTPFLLREPCAPHVAASLEGVTIDPVPIIAAYAEISAASDSVVVEGVGGFRVPFTDTFDSADLAAQLNLPVILVVGMRLGCISHALLTVEAIVARGLVLAGWVANTADPDMRFFDENIEALEARIPAPLLGIVPRLEQATAANAARFIDLAGLPGWPSTRV
;
A
#
# COMPACT_ATOMS: atom_id res chain seq x y z
N MET A 1 28.22 -70.33 -52.40
CA MET A 1 27.85 -69.60 -53.61
C MET A 1 27.00 -68.37 -53.16
N THR A 2 27.61 -67.35 -52.99
CA THR A 2 27.48 -65.93 -53.38
C THR A 2 26.16 -65.54 -54.04
N ARG A 3 25.47 -64.62 -53.44
CA ARG A 3 24.91 -63.45 -54.11
C ARG A 3 24.68 -62.33 -53.14
N ASN A 4 25.52 -61.34 -53.31
CA ASN A 4 25.29 -59.91 -52.94
C ASN A 4 24.06 -59.40 -53.65
N LEU A 5 23.37 -58.43 -53.01
CA LEU A 5 22.90 -57.23 -53.65
C LEU A 5 22.31 -56.30 -52.58
N ASN A 6 23.12 -55.36 -52.26
CA ASN A 6 22.77 -54.16 -51.52
C ASN A 6 22.51 -53.10 -52.60
N GLU A 7 21.29 -52.65 -52.74
CA GLU A 7 20.95 -51.39 -53.42
C GLU A 7 20.30 -50.44 -52.42
N PRO A 8 20.74 -49.21 -52.35
CA PRO A 8 20.10 -48.21 -51.44
C PRO A 8 18.85 -47.65 -52.11
N GLN A 9 17.71 -47.76 -51.41
CA GLN A 9 16.48 -46.99 -51.75
C GLN A 9 16.62 -45.55 -51.29
N GLU A 10 16.39 -44.61 -52.24
CA GLU A 10 16.23 -43.19 -51.97
C GLU A 10 14.98 -42.96 -51.14
N PRO A 11 15.06 -42.05 -50.13
CA PRO A 11 13.87 -41.66 -49.37
C PRO A 11 12.97 -40.75 -50.20
N ALA A 12 11.69 -41.09 -50.22
CA ALA A 12 10.62 -40.27 -50.81
C ALA A 12 10.58 -38.88 -50.16
N VAL A 13 10.57 -37.85 -51.00
CA VAL A 13 10.38 -36.47 -50.61
C VAL A 13 8.93 -36.30 -50.18
N GLU A 14 8.71 -36.20 -48.89
CA GLU A 14 7.42 -35.83 -48.29
C GLU A 14 7.19 -34.34 -48.47
N THR A 15 6.19 -33.98 -49.27
CA THR A 15 5.75 -32.60 -49.52
C THR A 15 5.28 -31.99 -48.20
N ALA A 16 6.01 -30.97 -47.72
CA ALA A 16 5.66 -30.22 -46.58
C ALA A 16 4.27 -29.56 -46.74
N ALA A 17 3.31 -29.99 -45.94
CA ALA A 17 2.02 -29.37 -45.82
C ALA A 17 2.21 -27.97 -45.17
N THR A 18 1.85 -26.94 -45.93
CA THR A 18 1.84 -25.53 -45.49
C THR A 18 0.79 -25.39 -44.38
N LEU A 19 1.25 -25.16 -43.16
CA LEU A 19 0.36 -24.77 -42.04
C LEU A 19 -0.31 -23.44 -42.35
N PRO A 20 -1.61 -23.26 -42.04
CA PRO A 20 -2.28 -21.99 -42.19
C PRO A 20 -1.66 -20.96 -41.23
N PRO A 21 -1.68 -19.64 -41.56
CA PRO A 21 -1.12 -18.62 -40.73
C PRO A 21 -1.85 -18.59 -39.38
N THR A 22 -1.09 -18.73 -38.30
CA THR A 22 -1.58 -18.53 -36.94
C THR A 22 -2.03 -17.07 -36.84
N THR A 23 -3.34 -16.84 -36.75
CA THR A 23 -3.89 -15.57 -36.34
C THR A 23 -3.48 -15.37 -34.87
N THR A 24 -2.47 -14.55 -34.65
CA THR A 24 -2.15 -14.02 -33.32
C THR A 24 -3.36 -13.20 -32.85
N LYS A 25 -4.10 -13.76 -31.87
CA LYS A 25 -5.07 -13.01 -31.11
C LYS A 25 -4.33 -11.79 -30.52
N PRO A 26 -4.87 -10.55 -30.65
CA PRO A 26 -4.24 -9.42 -30.00
C PRO A 26 -4.10 -9.73 -28.51
N ALA A 27 -2.94 -9.40 -27.94
CA ALA A 27 -2.69 -9.53 -26.51
C ALA A 27 -3.86 -8.86 -25.77
N ASP A 28 -4.48 -9.59 -24.82
CA ASP A 28 -5.53 -9.02 -23.99
C ASP A 28 -4.94 -7.75 -23.35
N GLU A 29 -5.48 -6.59 -23.66
CA GLU A 29 -5.19 -5.36 -22.92
C GLU A 29 -5.46 -5.63 -21.45
N PRO A 30 -4.57 -5.22 -20.53
CA PRO A 30 -4.83 -5.36 -19.11
C PRO A 30 -6.18 -4.70 -18.79
N ALA A 31 -7.00 -5.39 -17.99
CA ALA A 31 -8.26 -4.82 -17.57
C ALA A 31 -8.03 -3.43 -16.94
N PRO A 32 -8.87 -2.44 -17.24
CA PRO A 32 -8.69 -1.09 -16.71
C PRO A 32 -8.63 -1.14 -15.19
N SER A 33 -7.76 -0.31 -14.61
CA SER A 33 -7.70 -0.17 -13.16
C SER A 33 -9.08 0.28 -12.62
N PRO A 34 -9.41 0.01 -11.36
CA PRO A 34 -10.66 0.49 -10.76
C PRO A 34 -10.86 2.01 -10.92
N ALA A 35 -9.77 2.79 -10.91
CA ALA A 35 -9.81 4.23 -11.15
C ALA A 35 -10.17 4.58 -12.61
N GLU A 36 -9.63 3.84 -13.60
CA GLU A 36 -9.97 4.03 -15.01
C GLU A 36 -11.40 3.61 -15.33
N ALA A 37 -11.88 2.53 -14.71
CA ALA A 37 -13.27 2.10 -14.83
C ALA A 37 -14.24 3.15 -14.27
N LEU A 38 -13.95 3.72 -13.10
CA LEU A 38 -14.73 4.80 -12.48
C LEU A 38 -14.70 6.09 -13.32
N ALA A 39 -13.54 6.44 -13.91
CA ALA A 39 -13.40 7.60 -14.80
C ALA A 39 -14.21 7.41 -16.08
N ALA A 40 -14.31 6.21 -16.64
CA ALA A 40 -15.12 5.89 -17.81
C ALA A 40 -16.63 6.04 -17.53
N GLU A 41 -17.07 5.88 -16.29
CA GLU A 41 -18.47 6.06 -15.85
C GLU A 41 -18.80 7.51 -15.46
N GLY A 42 -17.84 8.46 -15.57
CA GLY A 42 -18.03 9.85 -15.17
C GLY A 42 -18.16 10.07 -13.66
N ILE A 43 -17.81 9.06 -12.85
CA ILE A 43 -17.72 9.18 -11.40
C ILE A 43 -16.42 9.92 -11.09
N PRO A 44 -16.43 10.99 -10.27
CA PRO A 44 -15.21 11.69 -9.92
C PRO A 44 -14.20 10.69 -9.32
N SER A 45 -12.97 10.68 -9.84
CA SER A 45 -11.91 9.81 -9.35
C SER A 45 -11.72 10.07 -7.86
N ARG A 46 -12.06 9.09 -7.04
CA ARG A 46 -11.89 9.17 -5.59
C ARG A 46 -10.44 8.82 -5.29
N PHE A 47 -9.75 9.69 -4.57
CA PHE A 47 -8.40 9.35 -4.13
C PHE A 47 -8.49 8.33 -2.99
N ALA A 48 -7.78 7.22 -3.14
CA ALA A 48 -7.59 6.27 -2.05
C ALA A 48 -6.18 5.69 -2.13
N CYS A 49 -5.56 5.46 -0.97
CA CYS A 49 -4.25 4.84 -0.89
C CYS A 49 -4.13 3.93 0.34
N PHE A 50 -3.20 2.96 0.25
CA PHE A 50 -2.76 2.15 1.36
C PHE A 50 -1.36 2.60 1.78
N VAL A 51 -1.23 3.13 3.00
CA VAL A 51 0.05 3.55 3.56
C VAL A 51 0.66 2.39 4.34
N THR A 52 1.84 1.96 3.92
CA THR A 52 2.64 0.95 4.64
C THR A 52 4.00 1.50 5.01
N GLY A 53 4.79 0.73 5.73
CA GLY A 53 6.12 1.14 6.12
C GLY A 53 7.14 0.03 6.05
N THR A 54 8.40 0.41 6.08
CA THR A 54 9.54 -0.53 6.17
C THR A 54 9.64 -1.19 7.54
N ASP A 55 8.97 -0.62 8.57
CA ASP A 55 9.03 -1.14 9.94
C ASP A 55 7.93 -0.51 10.81
N THR A 56 7.93 -0.87 12.09
CA THR A 56 7.15 -0.22 13.15
C THR A 56 7.83 1.08 13.62
N GLU A 57 7.07 2.02 14.18
CA GLU A 57 7.57 3.29 14.76
C GLU A 57 8.42 4.16 13.80
N ILE A 58 8.18 4.05 12.51
CA ILE A 58 8.90 4.83 11.48
C ILE A 58 8.11 6.03 10.96
N GLY A 59 6.99 6.37 11.62
CA GLY A 59 6.18 7.55 11.33
C GLY A 59 5.12 7.38 10.25
N LYS A 60 4.61 6.16 10.02
CA LYS A 60 3.48 5.93 9.10
C LYS A 60 2.30 6.83 9.41
N THR A 61 1.89 6.87 10.68
CA THR A 61 0.73 7.62 11.13
C THR A 61 0.87 9.11 10.90
N LEU A 62 2.07 9.67 11.11
CA LEU A 62 2.36 11.05 10.80
C LEU A 62 2.22 11.35 9.30
N VAL A 63 2.71 10.45 8.44
CA VAL A 63 2.59 10.60 6.97
C VAL A 63 1.14 10.41 6.53
N SER A 64 0.43 9.41 7.04
CA SER A 64 -0.99 9.17 6.75
C SER A 64 -1.86 10.36 7.16
N ALA A 65 -1.61 10.92 8.34
CA ALA A 65 -2.29 12.13 8.82
C ALA A 65 -1.95 13.36 7.96
N ALA A 66 -0.70 13.48 7.50
CA ALA A 66 -0.30 14.56 6.59
C ALA A 66 -1.00 14.47 5.23
N ILE A 67 -1.18 13.25 4.69
CA ILE A 67 -1.95 13.03 3.45
C ILE A 67 -3.42 13.43 3.66
N LEU A 68 -4.04 12.99 4.77
CA LEU A 68 -5.41 13.38 5.13
C LEU A 68 -5.56 14.89 5.25
N HIS A 69 -4.63 15.56 5.93
CA HIS A 69 -4.63 17.00 6.09
C HIS A 69 -4.61 17.73 4.74
N LYS A 70 -3.74 17.32 3.80
CA LYS A 70 -3.69 17.88 2.45
C LYS A 70 -4.95 17.62 1.64
N LEU A 71 -5.59 16.46 1.80
CA LEU A 71 -6.89 16.18 1.17
C LEU A 71 -7.99 17.10 1.69
N VAL A 72 -8.02 17.34 3.00
CA VAL A 72 -8.97 18.28 3.63
C VAL A 72 -8.71 19.72 3.16
N GLU A 73 -7.44 20.16 3.09
CA GLU A 73 -7.07 21.47 2.52
C GLU A 73 -7.48 21.62 1.05
N ALA A 74 -7.44 20.52 0.27
CA ALA A 74 -7.93 20.48 -1.10
C ALA A 74 -9.48 20.43 -1.21
N GLY A 75 -10.20 20.56 -0.09
CA GLY A 75 -11.66 20.58 -0.04
C GLY A 75 -12.32 19.19 -0.17
N GLN A 76 -11.57 18.11 0.03
CA GLN A 76 -12.12 16.77 -0.01
C GLN A 76 -12.80 16.39 1.31
N ARG A 77 -13.81 15.54 1.22
CA ARG A 77 -14.32 14.79 2.37
C ARG A 77 -13.42 13.57 2.56
N ALA A 78 -12.48 13.68 3.51
CA ALA A 78 -11.43 12.69 3.71
C ALA A 78 -11.59 11.93 5.03
N CYS A 79 -11.44 10.60 4.97
CA CYS A 79 -11.51 9.70 6.12
C CYS A 79 -10.22 8.87 6.22
N GLY A 80 -9.67 8.73 7.43
CA GLY A 80 -8.62 7.79 7.76
C GLY A 80 -9.18 6.46 8.24
N MET A 81 -8.52 5.37 7.86
CA MET A 81 -8.84 4.03 8.34
C MET A 81 -7.56 3.37 8.88
N LYS A 82 -7.63 2.87 10.12
CA LYS A 82 -6.62 2.01 10.73
C LYS A 82 -7.24 0.64 10.96
N PRO A 83 -7.21 -0.28 9.98
CA PRO A 83 -7.95 -1.55 10.06
C PRO A 83 -7.66 -2.38 11.32
N ILE A 84 -6.40 -2.33 11.76
CA ILE A 84 -5.92 -3.03 12.94
C ILE A 84 -5.01 -2.09 13.70
N ALA A 85 -5.31 -1.90 14.98
CA ALA A 85 -4.48 -1.16 15.92
C ALA A 85 -4.20 -2.04 17.16
N ALA A 86 -2.94 -2.16 17.53
CA ALA A 86 -2.50 -2.82 18.77
C ALA A 86 -1.95 -1.78 19.75
N GLY A 87 -2.02 -2.03 21.05
CA GLY A 87 -1.64 -1.08 22.08
C GLY A 87 -2.72 -0.05 22.39
N ALA A 88 -4.00 -0.48 22.41
CA ALA A 88 -5.08 0.40 22.82
C ALA A 88 -5.15 0.52 24.35
N GLU A 89 -5.30 1.74 24.83
CA GLU A 89 -5.43 2.08 26.23
C GLU A 89 -6.88 2.43 26.60
N LEU A 90 -7.25 2.20 27.85
CA LEU A 90 -8.56 2.57 28.36
C LEU A 90 -8.52 4.05 28.82
N VAL A 91 -9.19 4.94 28.08
CA VAL A 91 -9.31 6.36 28.39
C VAL A 91 -10.78 6.70 28.57
N ASP A 92 -11.17 7.20 29.74
CA ASP A 92 -12.56 7.57 30.08
C ASP A 92 -13.60 6.46 29.84
N GLY A 93 -13.19 5.18 29.96
CA GLY A 93 -14.03 4.00 29.79
C GLY A 93 -14.13 3.51 28.34
N GLU A 94 -13.47 4.14 27.38
CA GLU A 94 -13.37 3.73 25.99
C GLU A 94 -11.93 3.28 25.65
N LEU A 95 -11.81 2.28 24.79
CA LEU A 95 -10.50 1.91 24.22
C LEU A 95 -10.10 2.95 23.16
N ARG A 96 -8.88 3.49 23.30
CA ARG A 96 -8.31 4.50 22.42
C ARG A 96 -6.93 4.03 21.93
N ASN A 97 -6.57 4.46 20.73
CA ASN A 97 -5.24 4.20 20.18
C ASN A 97 -4.74 5.47 19.47
N GLU A 98 -3.50 5.87 19.75
CA GLU A 98 -2.91 7.11 19.27
C GLU A 98 -2.92 7.23 17.73
N ASP A 99 -2.63 6.14 17.00
CA ASP A 99 -2.64 6.13 15.54
C ASP A 99 -4.06 6.40 15.01
N ALA A 100 -5.06 5.67 15.54
CA ALA A 100 -6.45 5.83 15.12
C ALA A 100 -6.97 7.24 15.44
N ASP A 101 -6.61 7.78 16.58
CA ASP A 101 -7.00 9.13 17.02
C ASP A 101 -6.36 10.21 16.15
N MET A 102 -5.06 10.05 15.78
CA MET A 102 -4.38 10.99 14.90
C MET A 102 -5.00 11.00 13.50
N LEU A 103 -5.36 9.84 12.95
CA LEU A 103 -6.04 9.76 11.66
C LEU A 103 -7.43 10.39 11.71
N ALA A 104 -8.21 10.12 12.77
CA ALA A 104 -9.53 10.71 12.97
C ALA A 104 -9.47 12.23 13.09
N ALA A 105 -8.45 12.76 13.77
CA ALA A 105 -8.24 14.21 13.92
C ALA A 105 -7.77 14.90 12.63
N ALA A 106 -7.07 14.19 11.74
CA ALA A 106 -6.56 14.74 10.48
C ALA A 106 -7.60 14.71 9.34
N GLY A 107 -8.59 13.81 9.42
CA GLY A 107 -9.72 13.76 8.48
C GLY A 107 -10.86 14.71 8.88
N ASN A 108 -11.86 14.87 8.01
CA ASN A 108 -13.08 15.65 8.25
C ASN A 108 -14.38 14.85 8.07
N VAL A 109 -14.29 13.56 7.82
CA VAL A 109 -15.40 12.61 7.87
C VAL A 109 -15.23 11.74 9.09
N HIS A 110 -16.15 11.86 10.05
CA HIS A 110 -16.09 11.15 11.32
C HIS A 110 -17.13 10.03 11.32
N LEU A 111 -16.63 8.80 11.39
CA LEU A 111 -17.42 7.58 11.52
C LEU A 111 -17.13 6.92 12.87
N PRO A 112 -18.02 6.02 13.34
CA PRO A 112 -17.76 5.25 14.56
C PRO A 112 -16.41 4.52 14.51
N GLN A 113 -15.73 4.42 15.65
CA GLN A 113 -14.39 3.83 15.77
C GLN A 113 -14.35 2.36 15.28
N ASN A 114 -15.40 1.59 15.51
CA ASN A 114 -15.49 0.22 15.01
C ASN A 114 -15.57 0.12 13.47
N ILE A 115 -15.84 1.21 12.77
CA ILE A 115 -15.77 1.31 11.31
C ILE A 115 -14.36 1.74 10.89
N THR A 116 -13.81 2.77 11.51
CA THR A 116 -12.48 3.27 11.14
C THR A 116 -11.34 2.38 11.66
N THR A 117 -11.59 1.60 12.74
CA THR A 117 -10.63 0.67 13.35
C THR A 117 -11.34 -0.60 13.79
N PRO A 118 -11.70 -1.50 12.84
CA PRO A 118 -12.45 -2.73 13.13
C PRO A 118 -11.81 -3.65 14.17
N PHE A 119 -10.46 -3.69 14.21
CA PHE A 119 -9.74 -4.47 15.20
C PHE A 119 -8.87 -3.55 16.07
N LEU A 120 -9.35 -3.29 17.26
CA LEU A 120 -8.66 -2.49 18.26
C LEU A 120 -8.24 -3.40 19.41
N LEU A 121 -6.94 -3.70 19.49
CA LEU A 121 -6.35 -4.68 20.40
C LEU A 121 -5.56 -3.97 21.52
N ARG A 122 -5.60 -4.49 22.74
CA ARG A 122 -5.02 -3.85 23.93
C ARG A 122 -3.51 -4.02 24.01
N GLU A 123 -3.03 -5.25 23.72
CA GLU A 123 -1.60 -5.53 23.92
C GLU A 123 -0.75 -4.87 22.82
N PRO A 124 0.30 -4.11 23.16
CA PRO A 124 1.20 -3.45 22.21
C PRO A 124 2.22 -4.44 21.64
N CYS A 125 1.74 -5.39 20.85
CA CYS A 125 2.56 -6.42 20.23
C CYS A 125 2.07 -6.75 18.82
N ALA A 126 2.64 -7.78 18.18
CA ALA A 126 2.23 -8.20 16.85
C ALA A 126 0.74 -8.57 16.83
N PRO A 127 -0.04 -8.14 15.82
CA PRO A 127 -1.49 -8.26 15.78
C PRO A 127 -2.02 -9.67 16.06
N HIS A 128 -1.42 -10.70 15.46
CA HIS A 128 -1.83 -12.10 15.69
C HIS A 128 -1.62 -12.56 17.15
N VAL A 129 -0.59 -12.04 17.83
CA VAL A 129 -0.34 -12.32 19.23
C VAL A 129 -1.38 -11.60 20.10
N ALA A 130 -1.59 -10.30 19.88
CA ALA A 130 -2.58 -9.52 20.62
C ALA A 130 -3.98 -10.11 20.46
N ALA A 131 -4.38 -10.46 19.25
CA ALA A 131 -5.66 -11.10 18.96
C ALA A 131 -5.82 -12.45 19.67
N SER A 132 -4.76 -13.28 19.68
CA SER A 132 -4.76 -14.56 20.39
C SER A 132 -4.94 -14.39 21.91
N LEU A 133 -4.27 -13.39 22.50
CA LEU A 133 -4.39 -13.09 23.93
C LEU A 133 -5.81 -12.63 24.31
N GLU A 134 -6.50 -11.98 23.41
CA GLU A 134 -7.88 -11.50 23.60
C GLU A 134 -8.95 -12.49 23.12
N GLY A 135 -8.55 -13.65 22.57
CA GLY A 135 -9.49 -14.65 22.02
C GLY A 135 -10.23 -14.14 20.76
N VAL A 136 -9.63 -13.21 20.02
CA VAL A 136 -10.17 -12.63 18.80
C VAL A 136 -9.45 -13.24 17.59
N THR A 137 -10.21 -13.46 16.50
CA THR A 137 -9.62 -13.80 15.19
C THR A 137 -9.73 -12.61 14.26
N ILE A 138 -8.62 -12.18 13.67
CA ILE A 138 -8.61 -11.10 12.70
C ILE A 138 -9.12 -11.65 11.36
N ASP A 139 -10.35 -11.30 11.01
CA ASP A 139 -11.03 -11.68 9.77
C ASP A 139 -10.99 -10.49 8.79
N PRO A 140 -10.60 -10.66 7.52
CA PRO A 140 -10.63 -9.60 6.52
C PRO A 140 -12.05 -9.11 6.18
N VAL A 141 -13.08 -9.93 6.31
CA VAL A 141 -14.44 -9.59 5.88
C VAL A 141 -14.99 -8.32 6.57
N PRO A 142 -14.93 -8.16 7.89
CA PRO A 142 -15.31 -6.92 8.55
C PRO A 142 -14.49 -5.70 8.10
N ILE A 143 -13.20 -5.89 7.80
CA ILE A 143 -12.31 -4.81 7.35
C ILE A 143 -12.74 -4.31 5.96
N ILE A 144 -13.00 -5.23 5.02
CA ILE A 144 -13.44 -4.89 3.67
C ILE A 144 -14.82 -4.22 3.70
N ALA A 145 -15.74 -4.71 4.53
CA ALA A 145 -17.06 -4.09 4.70
C ALA A 145 -16.95 -2.66 5.27
N ALA A 146 -16.11 -2.45 6.27
CA ALA A 146 -15.83 -1.15 6.86
C ALA A 146 -15.21 -0.19 5.83
N TYR A 147 -14.24 -0.66 5.03
CA TYR A 147 -13.66 0.14 3.95
C TYR A 147 -14.72 0.57 2.94
N ALA A 148 -15.63 -0.31 2.54
CA ALA A 148 -16.73 0.02 1.62
C ALA A 148 -17.66 1.10 2.22
N GLU A 149 -17.98 1.02 3.51
CA GLU A 149 -18.78 2.02 4.21
C GLU A 149 -18.07 3.39 4.25
N ILE A 150 -16.77 3.41 4.60
CA ILE A 150 -15.95 4.63 4.59
C ILE A 150 -15.91 5.24 3.20
N SER A 151 -15.68 4.42 2.16
CA SER A 151 -15.64 4.87 0.76
C SER A 151 -16.98 5.45 0.30
N ALA A 152 -18.10 4.93 0.77
CA ALA A 152 -19.42 5.50 0.45
C ALA A 152 -19.65 6.85 1.13
N ALA A 153 -19.05 7.07 2.31
CA ALA A 153 -19.23 8.28 3.11
C ALA A 153 -18.26 9.41 2.78
N SER A 154 -17.17 9.16 2.03
CA SER A 154 -16.08 10.11 1.78
C SER A 154 -15.67 10.18 0.31
N ASP A 155 -14.97 11.26 -0.06
CA ASP A 155 -14.41 11.46 -1.40
C ASP A 155 -12.98 10.88 -1.49
N SER A 156 -12.30 10.79 -0.34
CA SER A 156 -10.93 10.28 -0.26
C SER A 156 -10.75 9.43 0.98
N VAL A 157 -9.97 8.34 0.85
CA VAL A 157 -9.69 7.40 1.94
C VAL A 157 -8.19 7.13 2.05
N VAL A 158 -7.66 7.25 3.26
CA VAL A 158 -6.29 6.83 3.57
C VAL A 158 -6.37 5.64 4.51
N VAL A 159 -5.96 4.46 4.03
CA VAL A 159 -5.88 3.24 4.84
C VAL A 159 -4.45 3.05 5.32
N GLU A 160 -4.25 2.99 6.63
CA GLU A 160 -2.95 2.77 7.22
C GLU A 160 -2.77 1.33 7.70
N GLY A 161 -1.73 0.66 7.21
CA GLY A 161 -1.31 -0.65 7.68
C GLY A 161 -0.70 -0.60 9.09
N VAL A 162 -0.52 -1.77 9.71
CA VAL A 162 0.12 -1.94 11.01
C VAL A 162 1.52 -2.53 10.84
N GLY A 163 2.51 -1.99 11.57
CA GLY A 163 3.91 -2.45 11.47
C GLY A 163 4.52 -2.26 10.08
N GLY A 164 5.24 -3.27 9.57
CA GLY A 164 5.73 -3.31 8.20
C GLY A 164 4.69 -3.82 7.19
N PHE A 165 5.15 -4.17 5.97
CA PHE A 165 4.24 -4.65 4.91
C PHE A 165 3.80 -6.11 5.11
N ARG A 166 4.66 -6.97 5.69
CA ARG A 166 4.39 -8.39 5.93
C ARG A 166 4.22 -8.65 7.44
N VAL A 167 3.02 -8.42 7.97
CA VAL A 167 2.68 -8.60 9.39
C VAL A 167 1.60 -9.67 9.52
N PRO A 168 1.85 -10.80 10.20
CA PRO A 168 0.86 -11.85 10.37
C PRO A 168 -0.37 -11.39 11.14
N PHE A 169 -1.55 -11.76 10.65
CA PHE A 169 -2.85 -11.58 11.31
C PHE A 169 -3.40 -12.94 11.79
N THR A 170 -3.15 -13.98 10.99
CA THR A 170 -3.42 -15.39 11.30
C THR A 170 -2.26 -16.24 10.77
N ASP A 171 -2.36 -17.57 10.87
CA ASP A 171 -1.36 -18.50 10.33
C ASP A 171 -1.26 -18.41 8.78
N THR A 172 -2.32 -17.97 8.10
CA THR A 172 -2.42 -18.00 6.63
C THR A 172 -2.74 -16.65 6.00
N PHE A 173 -2.93 -15.59 6.79
CA PHE A 173 -3.33 -14.26 6.33
C PHE A 173 -2.50 -13.18 6.99
N ASP A 174 -1.95 -12.25 6.19
CA ASP A 174 -1.11 -11.16 6.66
C ASP A 174 -1.56 -9.78 6.12
N SER A 175 -0.87 -8.72 6.53
CA SER A 175 -1.16 -7.34 6.11
C SER A 175 -0.98 -7.13 4.60
N ALA A 176 -0.09 -7.88 3.93
CA ALA A 176 0.07 -7.80 2.49
C ALA A 176 -1.10 -8.46 1.74
N ASP A 177 -1.70 -9.52 2.31
CA ASP A 177 -2.92 -10.13 1.78
C ASP A 177 -4.11 -9.17 1.90
N LEU A 178 -4.22 -8.45 3.02
CA LEU A 178 -5.24 -7.40 3.18
C LEU A 178 -5.03 -6.27 2.16
N ALA A 179 -3.80 -5.79 2.01
CA ALA A 179 -3.49 -4.75 1.02
C ALA A 179 -3.86 -5.19 -0.41
N ALA A 180 -3.58 -6.46 -0.77
CA ALA A 180 -3.95 -7.03 -2.06
C ALA A 180 -5.48 -7.13 -2.24
N GLN A 181 -6.24 -7.47 -1.19
CA GLN A 181 -7.71 -7.49 -1.26
C GLN A 181 -8.30 -6.09 -1.41
N LEU A 182 -7.73 -5.08 -0.75
CA LEU A 182 -8.14 -3.68 -0.90
C LEU A 182 -7.76 -3.12 -2.27
N ASN A 183 -6.69 -3.64 -2.86
CA ASN A 183 -6.17 -3.28 -4.19
C ASN A 183 -6.02 -1.75 -4.39
N LEU A 184 -5.50 -1.07 -3.38
CA LEU A 184 -5.25 0.36 -3.40
C LEU A 184 -3.81 0.66 -3.83
N PRO A 185 -3.56 1.82 -4.49
CA PRO A 185 -2.19 2.32 -4.68
C PRO A 185 -1.47 2.43 -3.33
N VAL A 186 -0.23 1.92 -3.29
CA VAL A 186 0.54 1.87 -2.05
C VAL A 186 1.47 3.07 -1.95
N ILE A 187 1.49 3.72 -0.80
CA ILE A 187 2.50 4.71 -0.41
C ILE A 187 3.39 4.04 0.65
N LEU A 188 4.69 3.98 0.37
CA LEU A 188 5.67 3.40 1.28
C LEU A 188 6.34 4.47 2.13
N VAL A 189 6.27 4.36 3.44
CA VAL A 189 7.07 5.17 4.36
C VAL A 189 8.35 4.43 4.69
N VAL A 190 9.49 5.06 4.39
CA VAL A 190 10.81 4.54 4.69
C VAL A 190 11.36 5.26 5.93
N GLY A 191 11.56 4.51 7.01
CA GLY A 191 12.21 5.03 8.20
C GLY A 191 13.71 5.18 7.96
N MET A 192 14.18 6.42 7.84
CA MET A 192 15.57 6.74 7.55
C MET A 192 16.45 6.48 8.78
N ARG A 193 17.15 5.36 8.73
CA ARG A 193 18.14 4.89 9.71
C ARG A 193 19.06 3.87 9.03
N LEU A 194 20.17 3.51 9.64
CA LEU A 194 21.06 2.47 9.09
C LEU A 194 20.28 1.15 8.86
N GLY A 195 20.39 0.59 7.65
CA GLY A 195 19.64 -0.58 7.18
C GLY A 195 18.38 -0.25 6.37
N CYS A 196 17.98 1.02 6.25
CA CYS A 196 16.77 1.44 5.54
C CYS A 196 16.76 1.02 4.07
N ILE A 197 17.91 1.00 3.38
CA ILE A 197 18.00 0.57 1.98
C ILE A 197 17.52 -0.86 1.83
N SER A 198 18.07 -1.79 2.62
CA SER A 198 17.66 -3.20 2.57
C SER A 198 16.18 -3.38 2.89
N HIS A 199 15.69 -2.74 3.96
CA HIS A 199 14.28 -2.82 4.36
C HIS A 199 13.35 -2.26 3.28
N ALA A 200 13.71 -1.12 2.67
CA ALA A 200 12.91 -0.51 1.61
C ALA A 200 12.84 -1.41 0.36
N LEU A 201 13.97 -1.92 -0.12
CA LEU A 201 14.02 -2.75 -1.32
C LEU A 201 13.26 -4.06 -1.15
N LEU A 202 13.42 -4.76 -0.01
CA LEU A 202 12.66 -5.96 0.31
C LEU A 202 11.15 -5.67 0.40
N THR A 203 10.77 -4.52 0.96
CA THR A 203 9.37 -4.11 1.03
C THR A 203 8.79 -3.82 -0.35
N VAL A 204 9.54 -3.12 -1.21
CA VAL A 204 9.14 -2.85 -2.60
C VAL A 204 8.96 -4.14 -3.38
N GLU A 205 9.91 -5.09 -3.28
CA GLU A 205 9.78 -6.41 -3.89
C GLU A 205 8.52 -7.14 -3.41
N ALA A 206 8.23 -7.10 -2.11
CA ALA A 206 7.03 -7.73 -1.56
C ALA A 206 5.73 -7.07 -2.05
N ILE A 207 5.69 -5.73 -2.20
CA ILE A 207 4.53 -4.99 -2.75
C ILE A 207 4.28 -5.41 -4.21
N VAL A 208 5.33 -5.39 -5.03
CA VAL A 208 5.25 -5.77 -6.45
C VAL A 208 4.86 -7.25 -6.63
N ALA A 209 5.41 -8.15 -5.81
CA ALA A 209 5.08 -9.57 -5.83
C ALA A 209 3.60 -9.86 -5.51
N ARG A 210 2.89 -8.94 -4.84
CA ARG A 210 1.44 -9.01 -4.58
C ARG A 210 0.60 -8.37 -5.69
N GLY A 211 1.23 -7.93 -6.80
CA GLY A 211 0.54 -7.27 -7.92
C GLY A 211 0.05 -5.85 -7.61
N LEU A 212 0.54 -5.25 -6.53
CA LEU A 212 0.16 -3.90 -6.10
C LEU A 212 1.00 -2.84 -6.80
N VAL A 213 0.41 -1.67 -6.99
CA VAL A 213 1.09 -0.49 -7.55
C VAL A 213 1.72 0.30 -6.41
N LEU A 214 3.04 0.45 -6.43
CA LEU A 214 3.73 1.41 -5.58
C LEU A 214 3.59 2.80 -6.20
N ALA A 215 2.73 3.64 -5.64
CA ALA A 215 2.42 4.98 -6.15
C ALA A 215 3.52 5.99 -5.83
N GLY A 216 4.24 5.79 -4.74
CA GLY A 216 5.34 6.63 -4.31
C GLY A 216 5.85 6.25 -2.93
N TRP A 217 6.89 6.92 -2.48
CA TRP A 217 7.45 6.70 -1.15
C TRP A 217 7.83 8.01 -0.46
N VAL A 218 7.82 7.97 0.87
CA VAL A 218 8.20 9.10 1.73
C VAL A 218 9.36 8.68 2.60
N ALA A 219 10.43 9.46 2.62
CA ALA A 219 11.52 9.31 3.56
C ALA A 219 11.16 10.02 4.86
N ASN A 220 11.05 9.29 5.98
CA ASN A 220 10.83 9.91 7.28
C ASN A 220 12.07 9.73 8.16
N THR A 221 12.57 10.82 8.74
CA THR A 221 13.76 10.82 9.58
C THR A 221 13.48 10.12 10.92
N ALA A 222 13.71 8.80 10.96
CA ALA A 222 13.57 8.00 12.18
C ALA A 222 14.78 8.17 13.11
N ASP A 223 15.99 8.24 12.54
CA ASP A 223 17.23 8.51 13.26
C ASP A 223 17.76 9.90 12.86
N PRO A 224 17.66 10.92 13.75
CA PRO A 224 18.12 12.25 13.43
C PRO A 224 19.66 12.37 13.30
N ASP A 225 20.41 11.40 13.84
CA ASP A 225 21.86 11.37 13.81
C ASP A 225 22.41 10.46 12.70
N MET A 226 21.54 10.03 11.77
CA MET A 226 21.90 9.16 10.65
C MET A 226 22.98 9.81 9.79
N ARG A 227 24.16 9.16 9.75
CA ARG A 227 25.25 9.58 8.88
C ARG A 227 24.95 9.22 7.41
N PHE A 228 25.44 10.05 6.49
CA PHE A 228 25.28 9.83 5.04
C PHE A 228 23.78 9.74 4.63
N PHE A 229 22.99 10.62 5.21
CA PHE A 229 21.54 10.65 4.97
C PHE A 229 21.22 10.86 3.48
N ASP A 230 21.84 11.86 2.86
CA ASP A 230 21.60 12.22 1.46
C ASP A 230 22.04 11.11 0.50
N GLU A 231 23.16 10.45 0.77
CA GLU A 231 23.65 9.33 -0.04
C GLU A 231 22.70 8.10 0.06
N ASN A 232 22.04 7.91 1.21
CA ASN A 232 21.01 6.87 1.34
C ASN A 232 19.73 7.24 0.57
N ILE A 233 19.34 8.51 0.55
CA ILE A 233 18.21 8.98 -0.28
C ILE A 233 18.52 8.75 -1.77
N GLU A 234 19.68 9.19 -2.26
CA GLU A 234 20.11 8.97 -3.65
C GLU A 234 20.12 7.49 -4.02
N ALA A 235 20.61 6.63 -3.11
CA ALA A 235 20.64 5.20 -3.32
C ALA A 235 19.23 4.57 -3.42
N LEU A 236 18.27 5.10 -2.67
CA LEU A 236 16.87 4.67 -2.71
C LEU A 236 16.17 5.18 -3.98
N GLU A 237 16.33 6.47 -4.33
CA GLU A 237 15.76 7.05 -5.56
C GLU A 237 16.23 6.32 -6.82
N ALA A 238 17.50 5.90 -6.87
CA ALA A 238 18.03 5.14 -8.00
C ALA A 238 17.47 3.71 -8.11
N ARG A 239 16.80 3.16 -7.08
CA ARG A 239 16.40 1.75 -7.00
C ARG A 239 14.91 1.52 -6.80
N ILE A 240 14.20 2.47 -6.22
CA ILE A 240 12.74 2.36 -6.04
C ILE A 240 12.06 2.86 -7.32
N PRO A 241 11.28 2.02 -8.03
CA PRO A 241 10.64 2.38 -9.29
C PRO A 241 9.35 3.19 -9.08
N ALA A 242 9.40 4.18 -8.17
CA ALA A 242 8.30 5.06 -7.83
C ALA A 242 8.85 6.40 -7.33
N PRO A 243 8.12 7.52 -7.48
CA PRO A 243 8.61 8.83 -7.09
C PRO A 243 8.81 8.96 -5.57
N LEU A 244 9.88 9.67 -5.18
CA LEU A 244 10.03 10.22 -3.84
C LEU A 244 9.01 11.37 -3.67
N LEU A 245 8.04 11.19 -2.77
CA LEU A 245 6.99 12.17 -2.51
C LEU A 245 7.42 13.25 -1.52
N GLY A 246 8.49 13.02 -0.79
CA GLY A 246 9.04 13.99 0.15
C GLY A 246 9.93 13.40 1.22
N ILE A 247 10.65 14.30 1.89
CA ILE A 247 11.54 13.97 3.00
C ILE A 247 11.03 14.71 4.23
N VAL A 248 10.48 13.96 5.19
CA VAL A 248 9.98 14.50 6.46
C VAL A 248 11.12 14.50 7.48
N PRO A 249 11.57 15.67 7.93
CA PRO A 249 12.62 15.75 8.94
C PRO A 249 12.09 15.34 10.33
N ARG A 250 12.98 15.21 11.31
CA ARG A 250 12.55 15.10 12.71
C ARG A 250 11.89 16.41 13.13
N LEU A 251 10.59 16.36 13.40
CA LEU A 251 9.79 17.53 13.76
C LEU A 251 9.76 17.73 15.29
N GLU A 252 9.91 18.96 15.75
CA GLU A 252 9.70 19.31 17.16
C GLU A 252 8.23 19.07 17.59
N GLN A 253 7.30 19.37 16.68
CA GLN A 253 5.88 19.07 16.82
C GLN A 253 5.44 18.21 15.65
N ALA A 254 5.30 16.90 15.92
CA ALA A 254 4.91 15.89 14.93
C ALA A 254 3.40 15.95 14.66
N THR A 255 2.92 17.05 14.04
CA THR A 255 1.53 17.22 13.64
C THR A 255 1.34 16.95 12.15
N ALA A 256 0.11 16.58 11.76
CA ALA A 256 -0.27 16.40 10.36
C ALA A 256 0.07 17.63 9.48
N ALA A 257 -0.29 18.82 9.94
CA ALA A 257 -0.04 20.09 9.24
C ALA A 257 1.46 20.37 9.05
N ASN A 258 2.29 20.10 10.07
CA ASN A 258 3.73 20.31 9.96
C ASN A 258 4.38 19.31 8.99
N ALA A 259 4.00 18.03 9.04
CA ALA A 259 4.52 17.01 8.13
C ALA A 259 4.04 17.22 6.69
N ALA A 260 2.82 17.69 6.47
CA ALA A 260 2.24 17.96 5.17
C ALA A 260 3.06 18.93 4.31
N ARG A 261 3.82 19.82 4.93
CA ARG A 261 4.68 20.81 4.25
C ARG A 261 5.86 20.18 3.51
N PHE A 262 6.21 18.95 3.84
CA PHE A 262 7.35 18.23 3.30
C PHE A 262 6.97 17.13 2.28
N ILE A 263 5.66 16.99 1.96
CA ILE A 263 5.15 15.95 1.09
C ILE A 263 4.45 16.58 -0.10
N ASP A 264 4.84 16.21 -1.33
CA ASP A 264 4.16 16.58 -2.57
C ASP A 264 3.44 15.36 -3.15
N LEU A 265 2.12 15.50 -3.31
CA LEU A 265 1.23 14.44 -3.76
C LEU A 265 0.57 14.78 -5.11
N ALA A 266 0.89 15.96 -5.69
CA ALA A 266 0.22 16.47 -6.89
C ALA A 266 0.37 15.54 -8.12
N GLY A 267 1.45 14.75 -8.16
CA GLY A 267 1.69 13.78 -9.24
C GLY A 267 1.00 12.42 -9.06
N LEU A 268 0.30 12.19 -7.94
CA LEU A 268 -0.33 10.89 -7.69
C LEU A 268 -1.62 10.72 -8.50
N PRO A 269 -1.88 9.52 -9.04
CA PRO A 269 -3.14 9.22 -9.71
C PRO A 269 -4.34 9.47 -8.80
N GLY A 270 -5.33 10.19 -9.29
CA GLY A 270 -6.55 10.52 -8.53
C GLY A 270 -6.38 11.60 -7.46
N TRP A 271 -5.19 12.19 -7.33
CA TRP A 271 -5.01 13.33 -6.43
C TRP A 271 -5.90 14.51 -6.87
N PRO A 272 -6.65 15.14 -5.95
CA PRO A 272 -7.55 16.23 -6.32
C PRO A 272 -6.78 17.41 -6.91
N SER A 273 -7.19 17.84 -8.12
CA SER A 273 -6.66 19.07 -8.70
C SER A 273 -7.06 20.25 -7.82
N THR A 274 -6.10 21.08 -7.47
CA THR A 274 -6.40 22.35 -6.76
C THR A 274 -7.38 23.14 -7.62
N ARG A 275 -8.61 23.36 -7.15
CA ARG A 275 -9.51 24.31 -7.82
C ARG A 275 -8.90 25.68 -7.66
N VAL A 276 -8.40 26.24 -8.77
CA VAL A 276 -7.93 27.63 -8.85
C VAL A 276 -9.16 28.55 -8.81
#